data_38944a671d0c3bc51f2af829a01b33b3
#
_entry.id   38944a671d0c3bc51f2af829a01b33b3
#
_cell.length_a   1.000
_cell.length_b   1.000
_cell.length_c   1.000
_cell.angle_alpha   90.00
_cell.angle_beta   90.00
_cell.angle_gamma   90.00
#
_symmetry.space_group_name_H-M   'P 1'
#
loop_
_entity.id
_entity.type
_entity.pdbx_description
1 polymer ?
#
loop_
_entity_poly.entity_id
_entity_poly.type
_entity_poly.pdbx_seq_one_letter_code
_entity_poly.pdbx_strand_id
1 'polypeptide(L)'
;MKHSLRATATGLMLLASFGLLACQKSPSSSQDSSTKERGSVQTVFTTGKLRAVVIGQQLPFVTTTESREDGLSFVVLEAIRDQLKTAAETKADSVSLVTVKASSVDEGLNKIRNGEADIACGVGFSWERQKTLNYTLPFATSGIRMLAPAGIDGTPGSLKGQTIGVVKDSIAASILANSVDDASIQAFDTPSEALEALKSDKVKVLGGDTLWLRANQKTMAPDSNLVPALPYARASVGCVVTNATPHLLNVSNLAIGRLLQAYINNDTEVRKEINRWVGPGSSIDLEDEQISTFFRIVLATVAEITPNN
;
A
#
# COMPACT_ATOMS: atom_id res chain seq x y z
N MET A 1 46.36 -46.50 -43.18
CA MET A 1 46.50 -47.92 -42.92
C MET A 1 45.19 -48.37 -42.34
N LYS A 2 44.29 -49.00 -43.14
CA LYS A 2 44.07 -50.43 -43.27
C LYS A 2 43.74 -51.07 -41.94
N HIS A 3 42.65 -51.72 -41.62
CA HIS A 3 41.78 -52.69 -42.31
C HIS A 3 40.51 -52.81 -41.48
N SER A 4 39.32 -52.87 -42.00
CA SER A 4 38.55 -53.93 -42.64
C SER A 4 37.80 -54.87 -41.72
N LEU A 5 36.49 -54.81 -41.90
CA LEU A 5 35.52 -55.91 -42.17
C LEU A 5 35.45 -57.12 -41.22
N ARG A 6 34.27 -57.45 -40.70
CA ARG A 6 33.36 -58.43 -41.31
C ARG A 6 32.03 -58.54 -40.56
N ALA A 7 31.01 -58.65 -41.32
CA ALA A 7 29.63 -59.00 -40.98
C ALA A 7 29.47 -60.52 -40.75
N THR A 8 28.48 -60.90 -39.96
CA THR A 8 27.66 -62.10 -40.27
C THR A 8 26.25 -61.93 -39.70
N ALA A 9 25.30 -62.19 -40.56
CA ALA A 9 23.88 -62.30 -40.37
C ALA A 9 23.51 -63.71 -39.92
N THR A 10 22.36 -63.82 -39.32
CA THR A 10 21.34 -64.92 -39.33
C THR A 10 20.70 -64.94 -37.93
N GLY A 11 19.42 -64.90 -37.77
CA GLY A 11 18.30 -65.56 -38.29
C GLY A 11 17.02 -65.24 -37.53
N LEU A 12 16.02 -65.24 -38.25
CA LEU A 12 14.57 -65.18 -38.07
C LEU A 12 14.02 -66.00 -36.91
N MET A 13 13.12 -65.43 -36.08
CA MET A 13 11.88 -66.12 -35.64
C MET A 13 10.85 -65.12 -35.08
N LEU A 14 9.74 -65.07 -35.75
CA LEU A 14 8.47 -64.46 -35.31
C LEU A 14 7.90 -65.21 -34.13
N LEU A 15 7.46 -64.52 -33.08
CA LEU A 15 6.33 -64.93 -32.26
C LEU A 15 5.54 -63.69 -31.85
N ALA A 16 4.36 -63.61 -32.41
CA ALA A 16 3.32 -62.65 -32.04
C ALA A 16 2.76 -63.01 -30.67
N SER A 17 2.86 -62.08 -29.74
CA SER A 17 2.12 -62.14 -28.50
C SER A 17 1.29 -60.85 -28.38
N PHE A 18 -0.01 -61.01 -28.58
CA PHE A 18 -1.03 -60.02 -28.25
C PHE A 18 -0.97 -59.75 -26.73
N GLY A 19 -0.41 -58.67 -26.31
CA GLY A 19 -0.46 -58.16 -24.91
C GLY A 19 -1.46 -57.02 -24.85
N LEU A 20 -2.57 -57.27 -24.19
CA LEU A 20 -3.59 -56.29 -23.82
C LEU A 20 -2.90 -55.11 -23.09
N LEU A 21 -2.91 -53.93 -23.72
CA LEU A 21 -2.62 -52.68 -23.01
C LEU A 21 -3.78 -52.38 -22.04
N ALA A 22 -3.64 -52.83 -20.82
CA ALA A 22 -4.39 -52.26 -19.72
C ALA A 22 -3.95 -50.81 -19.54
N CYS A 23 -4.78 -49.85 -19.90
CA CYS A 23 -4.67 -48.47 -19.50
C CYS A 23 -4.67 -48.44 -17.96
N GLN A 24 -3.51 -48.47 -17.34
CA GLN A 24 -3.36 -48.02 -15.97
C GLN A 24 -3.63 -46.49 -15.96
N LYS A 25 -4.82 -46.11 -15.54
CA LYS A 25 -5.08 -44.77 -15.05
C LYS A 25 -4.13 -44.56 -13.88
N SER A 26 -3.07 -43.79 -14.13
CA SER A 26 -2.31 -43.14 -13.06
C SER A 26 -3.32 -42.38 -12.18
N PRO A 27 -3.29 -42.56 -10.85
CA PRO A 27 -4.04 -41.65 -10.01
C PRO A 27 -3.52 -40.27 -10.29
N SER A 28 -4.33 -39.46 -10.99
CA SER A 28 -4.14 -38.02 -10.95
C SER A 28 -4.18 -37.66 -9.50
N SER A 29 -3.03 -37.37 -8.92
CA SER A 29 -2.98 -36.60 -7.70
C SER A 29 -3.74 -35.32 -8.02
N SER A 30 -5.00 -35.30 -7.67
CA SER A 30 -5.72 -34.07 -7.43
C SER A 30 -4.94 -33.36 -6.32
N GLN A 31 -3.88 -32.63 -6.71
CA GLN A 31 -3.38 -31.55 -5.92
C GLN A 31 -4.61 -30.67 -5.73
N ASP A 32 -5.12 -30.79 -4.53
CA ASP A 32 -6.15 -29.94 -3.98
C ASP A 32 -5.68 -28.49 -4.15
N SER A 33 -6.08 -27.90 -5.29
CA SER A 33 -5.85 -26.49 -5.61
C SER A 33 -6.80 -25.62 -4.80
N SER A 34 -6.99 -25.96 -3.55
CA SER A 34 -7.61 -25.12 -2.53
C SER A 34 -6.59 -24.16 -1.92
N THR A 35 -5.63 -23.66 -2.66
CA THR A 35 -5.14 -22.30 -2.46
C THR A 35 -6.30 -21.40 -2.89
N LYS A 36 -7.33 -21.38 -2.05
CA LYS A 36 -8.39 -20.40 -2.10
C LYS A 36 -7.73 -19.07 -2.36
N GLU A 37 -8.05 -18.42 -3.49
CA GLU A 37 -7.66 -17.03 -3.80
C GLU A 37 -8.24 -16.12 -2.72
N ARG A 38 -7.57 -16.07 -1.58
CA ARG A 38 -7.96 -15.24 -0.45
C ARG A 38 -7.64 -13.79 -0.85
N GLY A 39 -8.64 -12.91 -0.73
CA GLY A 39 -8.51 -11.50 -1.10
C GLY A 39 -8.69 -11.21 -2.59
N SER A 40 -9.19 -12.14 -3.41
CA SER A 40 -9.53 -11.87 -4.81
C SER A 40 -10.83 -11.07 -4.93
N VAL A 41 -11.02 -10.39 -6.08
CA VAL A 41 -12.30 -9.76 -6.42
C VAL A 41 -13.45 -10.76 -6.29
N GLN A 42 -13.22 -12.03 -6.66
CA GLN A 42 -14.20 -13.10 -6.49
C GLN A 42 -14.55 -13.33 -5.01
N THR A 43 -13.58 -13.27 -4.11
CA THR A 43 -13.83 -13.36 -2.66
C THR A 43 -14.68 -12.20 -2.17
N VAL A 44 -14.39 -10.97 -2.62
CA VAL A 44 -15.20 -9.78 -2.30
C VAL A 44 -16.64 -9.97 -2.77
N PHE A 45 -16.86 -10.43 -4.00
CA PHE A 45 -18.20 -10.67 -4.55
C PHE A 45 -18.93 -11.81 -3.84
N THR A 46 -18.22 -12.88 -3.47
CA THR A 46 -18.81 -14.02 -2.76
C THR A 46 -19.22 -13.65 -1.33
N THR A 47 -18.42 -12.84 -0.66
CA THR A 47 -18.66 -12.44 0.74
C THR A 47 -19.49 -11.16 0.88
N GLY A 48 -19.60 -10.36 -0.20
CA GLY A 48 -20.18 -9.02 -0.16
C GLY A 48 -19.37 -8.03 0.69
N LYS A 49 -18.06 -8.28 0.92
CA LYS A 49 -17.23 -7.49 1.84
C LYS A 49 -15.88 -7.16 1.23
N LEU A 50 -15.54 -5.87 1.20
CA LEU A 50 -14.19 -5.38 0.99
C LEU A 50 -13.56 -5.11 2.37
N ARG A 51 -12.58 -5.93 2.76
CA ARG A 51 -11.93 -5.85 4.08
C ARG A 51 -10.71 -4.96 4.01
N ALA A 52 -10.78 -3.78 4.63
CA ALA A 52 -9.71 -2.78 4.64
C ALA A 52 -8.98 -2.75 5.97
N VAL A 53 -7.65 -2.82 5.94
CA VAL A 53 -6.81 -2.69 7.15
C VAL A 53 -6.79 -1.25 7.64
N VAL A 54 -6.92 -1.10 8.96
CA VAL A 54 -6.76 0.16 9.68
C VAL A 54 -5.72 -0.01 10.79
N ILE A 55 -4.72 0.87 10.81
CA ILE A 55 -3.62 0.86 11.80
C ILE A 55 -3.69 2.16 12.60
N GLY A 56 -4.48 2.16 13.67
CA GLY A 56 -4.62 3.32 14.56
C GLY A 56 -5.07 4.60 13.83
N GLN A 57 -4.79 5.76 14.46
CA GLN A 57 -5.08 7.07 13.87
C GLN A 57 -3.85 7.59 13.11
N GLN A 58 -4.02 7.92 11.85
CA GLN A 58 -2.98 8.42 10.93
C GLN A 58 -3.51 9.57 10.07
N LEU A 59 -3.92 10.67 10.68
CA LEU A 59 -4.35 11.86 9.91
C LEU A 59 -3.29 12.26 8.86
N PRO A 60 -3.68 12.68 7.66
CA PRO A 60 -5.05 12.85 7.16
C PRO A 60 -5.65 11.56 6.60
N PHE A 61 -4.93 10.44 6.62
CA PHE A 61 -5.32 9.20 5.94
C PHE A 61 -6.40 8.44 6.68
N VAL A 62 -6.27 8.30 8.00
CA VAL A 62 -7.21 7.57 8.85
C VAL A 62 -7.44 8.34 10.14
N THR A 63 -8.69 8.48 10.52
CA THR A 63 -9.13 8.89 11.86
C THR A 63 -10.29 8.03 12.31
N THR A 64 -10.44 7.86 13.60
CA THR A 64 -11.58 7.17 14.20
C THR A 64 -12.44 8.21 14.91
N THR A 65 -13.67 8.36 14.47
CA THR A 65 -14.71 9.12 15.18
C THR A 65 -15.48 8.19 16.14
N GLU A 66 -16.39 8.71 16.91
CA GLU A 66 -17.22 7.90 17.83
C GLU A 66 -18.06 6.84 17.09
N SER A 67 -18.39 7.06 15.81
CA SER A 67 -19.31 6.23 15.04
C SER A 67 -18.67 5.46 13.90
N ARG A 68 -17.50 5.92 13.35
CA ARG A 68 -16.86 5.28 12.20
C ARG A 68 -15.40 5.69 12.04
N GLU A 69 -14.68 4.91 11.27
CA GLU A 69 -13.39 5.33 10.68
C GLU A 69 -13.66 6.26 9.49
N ASP A 70 -12.79 7.25 9.29
CA ASP A 70 -12.86 8.27 8.24
C ASP A 70 -11.44 8.70 7.83
N GLY A 71 -11.30 9.53 6.80
CA GLY A 71 -10.00 10.01 6.33
C GLY A 71 -9.85 9.95 4.82
N LEU A 72 -8.75 10.49 4.30
CA LEU A 72 -8.48 10.46 2.87
C LEU A 72 -8.43 9.02 2.31
N SER A 73 -7.94 8.06 3.09
CA SER A 73 -7.96 6.64 2.70
C SER A 73 -9.38 6.10 2.56
N PHE A 74 -10.33 6.58 3.34
CA PHE A 74 -11.72 6.16 3.25
C PHE A 74 -12.44 6.75 2.04
N VAL A 75 -12.11 7.98 1.62
CA VAL A 75 -12.57 8.53 0.34
C VAL A 75 -12.17 7.61 -0.81
N VAL A 76 -10.92 7.13 -0.81
CA VAL A 76 -10.40 6.20 -1.82
C VAL A 76 -11.06 4.81 -1.70
N LEU A 77 -11.19 4.28 -0.50
CA LEU A 77 -11.79 2.95 -0.25
C LEU A 77 -13.27 2.91 -0.66
N GLU A 78 -14.00 4.00 -0.42
CA GLU A 78 -15.39 4.13 -0.85
C GLU A 78 -15.50 4.19 -2.38
N ALA A 79 -14.61 4.91 -3.06
CA ALA A 79 -14.56 4.90 -4.53
C ALA A 79 -14.24 3.49 -5.08
N ILE A 80 -13.33 2.74 -4.44
CA ILE A 80 -13.01 1.36 -4.81
C ILE A 80 -14.22 0.44 -4.59
N ARG A 81 -14.89 0.56 -3.44
CA ARG A 81 -16.13 -0.19 -3.15
C ARG A 81 -17.20 0.06 -4.21
N ASP A 82 -17.42 1.32 -4.58
CA ASP A 82 -18.45 1.68 -5.56
C ASP A 82 -18.07 1.22 -6.99
N GLN A 83 -16.77 1.21 -7.31
CA GLN A 83 -16.29 0.62 -8.55
C GLN A 83 -16.49 -0.92 -8.57
N LEU A 84 -16.29 -1.59 -7.44
CA LEU A 84 -16.56 -3.03 -7.31
C LEU A 84 -18.06 -3.33 -7.50
N LYS A 85 -18.94 -2.50 -6.95
CA LYS A 85 -20.40 -2.61 -7.20
C LYS A 85 -20.73 -2.50 -8.69
N THR A 86 -20.11 -1.56 -9.39
CA THR A 86 -20.32 -1.37 -10.83
C THR A 86 -19.80 -2.56 -11.65
N ALA A 87 -18.70 -3.19 -11.22
CA ALA A 87 -18.10 -4.33 -11.91
C ALA A 87 -18.85 -5.65 -11.69
N ALA A 88 -19.66 -5.74 -10.64
CA ALA A 88 -20.44 -6.93 -10.31
C ALA A 88 -21.80 -6.90 -11.03
N GLU A 89 -21.86 -7.32 -12.28
CA GLU A 89 -23.05 -7.24 -13.17
C GLU A 89 -24.36 -7.81 -12.62
N THR A 90 -24.38 -8.53 -11.52
CA THR A 90 -25.57 -9.27 -11.04
C THR A 90 -25.87 -9.21 -9.54
N LYS A 91 -24.98 -8.71 -8.68
CA LYS A 91 -25.18 -8.66 -7.20
C LYS A 91 -24.55 -7.40 -6.55
N ALA A 92 -24.49 -6.31 -7.29
CA ALA A 92 -23.75 -5.11 -6.94
C ALA A 92 -24.24 -4.37 -5.68
N ASP A 93 -25.48 -4.57 -5.26
CA ASP A 93 -26.07 -3.80 -4.15
C ASP A 93 -25.50 -4.17 -2.76
N SER A 94 -24.61 -5.15 -2.67
CA SER A 94 -24.20 -5.74 -1.39
C SER A 94 -22.71 -5.65 -1.03
N VAL A 95 -21.84 -4.96 -1.79
CA VAL A 95 -20.45 -4.81 -1.35
C VAL A 95 -20.36 -3.74 -0.27
N SER A 96 -20.05 -4.18 0.95
CA SER A 96 -19.82 -3.32 2.11
C SER A 96 -18.32 -3.17 2.38
N LEU A 97 -17.91 -1.99 2.84
CA LEU A 97 -16.57 -1.76 3.38
C LEU A 97 -16.54 -2.22 4.85
N VAL A 98 -15.58 -3.08 5.19
CA VAL A 98 -15.40 -3.61 6.55
C VAL A 98 -13.97 -3.33 7.00
N THR A 99 -13.81 -2.74 8.17
CA THR A 99 -12.48 -2.45 8.73
C THR A 99 -11.91 -3.65 9.48
N VAL A 100 -10.62 -3.90 9.27
CA VAL A 100 -9.82 -4.92 9.95
C VAL A 100 -8.72 -4.19 10.73
N LYS A 101 -8.83 -4.17 12.05
CA LYS A 101 -7.87 -3.46 12.90
C LYS A 101 -6.55 -4.21 12.98
N ALA A 102 -5.46 -3.45 13.01
CA ALA A 102 -4.11 -3.92 13.27
C ALA A 102 -3.44 -3.01 14.32
N SER A 103 -2.61 -3.61 15.15
CA SER A 103 -1.89 -2.92 16.24
C SER A 103 -0.57 -2.30 15.75
N SER A 104 -0.05 -2.74 14.61
CA SER A 104 1.19 -2.23 14.03
C SER A 104 1.14 -2.24 12.50
N VAL A 105 2.11 -1.55 11.87
CA VAL A 105 2.26 -1.52 10.41
C VAL A 105 2.52 -2.93 9.88
N ASP A 106 3.42 -3.68 10.52
CA ASP A 106 3.78 -5.03 10.06
C ASP A 106 2.60 -6.00 10.20
N GLU A 107 1.88 -5.97 11.31
CA GLU A 107 0.65 -6.76 11.47
C GLU A 107 -0.37 -6.45 10.37
N GLY A 108 -0.60 -5.17 10.08
CA GLY A 108 -1.53 -4.75 9.04
C GLY A 108 -1.14 -5.27 7.66
N LEU A 109 0.13 -5.14 7.29
CA LEU A 109 0.63 -5.64 6.01
C LEU A 109 0.63 -7.18 5.95
N ASN A 110 0.88 -7.87 7.08
CA ASN A 110 0.79 -9.33 7.14
C ASN A 110 -0.65 -9.82 6.97
N LYS A 111 -1.65 -9.12 7.49
CA LYS A 111 -3.06 -9.43 7.23
C LYS A 111 -3.40 -9.40 5.73
N ILE A 112 -2.81 -8.45 4.97
CA ILE A 112 -2.96 -8.41 3.50
C ILE A 112 -2.26 -9.62 2.86
N ARG A 113 -0.99 -9.90 3.23
CA ARG A 113 -0.21 -11.04 2.67
C ARG A 113 -0.90 -12.38 2.90
N ASN A 114 -1.52 -12.55 4.07
CA ASN A 114 -2.18 -13.79 4.48
C ASN A 114 -3.64 -13.88 3.98
N GLY A 115 -4.17 -12.85 3.32
CA GLY A 115 -5.56 -12.79 2.86
C GLY A 115 -6.59 -12.69 3.99
N GLU A 116 -6.19 -12.23 5.16
CA GLU A 116 -7.09 -11.90 6.26
C GLU A 116 -7.82 -10.57 6.02
N ALA A 117 -7.20 -9.69 5.22
CA ALA A 117 -7.80 -8.50 4.66
C ALA A 117 -7.47 -8.39 3.17
N ASP A 118 -8.18 -7.52 2.45
CA ASP A 118 -8.10 -7.41 1.01
C ASP A 118 -7.22 -6.25 0.57
N ILE A 119 -7.24 -5.13 1.30
CA ILE A 119 -6.61 -3.87 0.93
C ILE A 119 -6.20 -3.05 2.16
N ALA A 120 -5.13 -2.29 2.03
CA ALA A 120 -4.77 -1.22 2.98
C ALA A 120 -4.45 0.05 2.20
N CYS A 121 -5.09 1.18 2.52
CA CYS A 121 -4.83 2.48 1.90
C CYS A 121 -4.11 3.43 2.86
N GLY A 122 -3.43 4.44 2.31
CA GLY A 122 -2.55 5.33 3.10
C GLY A 122 -1.14 4.76 3.30
N VAL A 123 -0.74 3.82 2.45
CA VAL A 123 0.55 3.12 2.55
C VAL A 123 1.58 3.78 1.63
N GLY A 124 2.66 4.27 2.23
CA GLY A 124 3.79 4.81 1.49
C GLY A 124 4.52 3.73 0.69
N PHE A 125 4.95 4.07 -0.52
CA PHE A 125 5.69 3.16 -1.40
C PHE A 125 7.04 2.76 -0.81
N SER A 126 7.38 1.48 -0.90
CA SER A 126 8.68 0.90 -0.56
C SER A 126 8.98 -0.29 -1.46
N TRP A 127 10.19 -0.31 -2.04
CA TRP A 127 10.66 -1.44 -2.85
C TRP A 127 10.68 -2.76 -2.08
N GLU A 128 10.95 -2.71 -0.77
CA GLU A 128 10.93 -3.90 0.07
C GLU A 128 9.51 -4.48 0.18
N ARG A 129 8.52 -3.62 0.40
CA ARG A 129 7.11 -4.03 0.44
C ARG A 129 6.61 -4.52 -0.92
N GLN A 130 7.09 -3.90 -2.03
CA GLN A 130 6.74 -4.27 -3.40
C GLN A 130 7.12 -5.72 -3.74
N LYS A 131 8.06 -6.35 -3.04
CA LYS A 131 8.40 -7.75 -3.26
C LYS A 131 7.23 -8.71 -2.96
N THR A 132 6.33 -8.34 -2.09
CA THR A 132 5.22 -9.20 -1.62
C THR A 132 3.84 -8.60 -1.76
N LEU A 133 3.75 -7.30 -2.08
CA LEU A 133 2.51 -6.54 -2.20
C LEU A 133 2.52 -5.73 -3.49
N ASN A 134 1.38 -5.56 -4.11
CA ASN A 134 1.20 -4.65 -5.24
C ASN A 134 0.64 -3.32 -4.77
N TYR A 135 1.21 -2.23 -5.28
CA TYR A 135 0.72 -0.88 -5.04
C TYR A 135 -0.25 -0.43 -6.14
N THR A 136 -1.28 0.28 -5.74
CA THR A 136 -2.18 0.99 -6.65
C THR A 136 -1.54 2.26 -7.20
N LEU A 137 -2.26 2.95 -8.10
CA LEU A 137 -1.98 4.35 -8.40
C LEU A 137 -1.90 5.15 -7.09
N PRO A 138 -0.93 6.07 -6.96
CA PRO A 138 -0.86 6.92 -5.78
C PRO A 138 -1.98 7.97 -5.82
N PHE A 139 -2.56 8.24 -4.66
CA PHE A 139 -3.53 9.31 -4.46
C PHE A 139 -3.02 10.44 -3.57
N ALA A 140 -1.80 10.30 -3.04
CA ALA A 140 -1.06 11.36 -2.35
C ALA A 140 0.43 11.20 -2.57
N THR A 141 1.17 12.29 -2.38
CA THR A 141 2.63 12.29 -2.28
C THR A 141 3.03 12.93 -0.98
N SER A 142 4.08 12.40 -0.38
CA SER A 142 4.59 12.88 0.89
C SER A 142 6.11 12.80 0.92
N GLY A 143 6.70 13.05 2.07
CA GLY A 143 8.14 12.93 2.27
C GLY A 143 8.44 12.56 3.71
N ILE A 144 9.67 12.15 3.98
CA ILE A 144 10.14 11.84 5.32
C ILE A 144 10.80 13.07 5.89
N ARG A 145 10.22 13.60 6.95
CA ARG A 145 10.66 14.79 7.69
C ARG A 145 10.54 14.55 9.19
N MET A 146 10.73 15.59 9.96
CA MET A 146 10.64 15.54 11.41
C MET A 146 9.89 16.75 11.96
N LEU A 147 9.19 16.60 13.07
CA LEU A 147 8.86 17.70 13.97
C LEU A 147 9.98 17.83 15.00
N ALA A 148 10.52 19.03 15.13
CA ALA A 148 11.62 19.32 16.04
C ALA A 148 11.48 20.73 16.64
N PRO A 149 12.01 20.98 17.85
CA PRO A 149 11.99 22.30 18.47
C PRO A 149 12.90 23.27 17.72
N ALA A 150 12.77 24.56 18.01
CA ALA A 150 13.67 25.59 17.49
C ALA A 150 15.14 25.25 17.79
N GLY A 151 16.02 25.53 16.81
CA GLY A 151 17.44 25.20 16.89
C GLY A 151 17.84 23.84 16.31
N ILE A 152 16.89 22.95 16.01
CA ILE A 152 17.11 21.70 15.27
C ILE A 152 16.51 21.89 13.87
N ASP A 153 17.36 21.94 12.85
CA ASP A 153 16.93 22.16 11.45
C ASP A 153 16.72 20.86 10.67
N GLY A 154 16.92 19.72 11.33
CA GLY A 154 16.73 18.39 10.76
C GLY A 154 17.87 17.94 9.85
N THR A 155 19.00 18.64 9.78
CA THR A 155 20.22 18.13 9.13
C THR A 155 20.93 17.12 10.05
N PRO A 156 21.74 16.18 9.50
CA PRO A 156 22.49 15.24 10.32
C PRO A 156 23.32 15.90 11.42
N GLY A 157 23.93 17.08 11.14
CA GLY A 157 24.69 17.84 12.13
C GLY A 157 23.86 18.34 13.32
N SER A 158 22.64 18.83 13.08
CA SER A 158 21.73 19.30 14.12
C SER A 158 21.08 18.17 14.92
N LEU A 159 21.08 16.96 14.37
CA LEU A 159 20.49 15.76 14.96
C LEU A 159 21.51 14.95 15.79
N LYS A 160 22.78 15.32 15.77
CA LYS A 160 23.83 14.62 16.52
C LYS A 160 23.50 14.56 18.02
N GLY A 161 23.50 13.33 18.55
CA GLY A 161 23.17 13.06 19.94
C GLY A 161 21.68 13.20 20.31
N GLN A 162 20.81 13.49 19.35
CA GLN A 162 19.36 13.54 19.56
C GLN A 162 18.75 12.13 19.54
N THR A 163 17.64 11.97 20.23
CA THR A 163 16.76 10.79 20.10
C THR A 163 15.60 11.15 19.20
N ILE A 164 15.47 10.44 18.08
CA ILE A 164 14.39 10.60 17.12
C ILE A 164 13.34 9.51 17.34
N GLY A 165 12.13 9.90 17.74
CA GLY A 165 10.99 9.00 17.78
C GLY A 165 10.51 8.67 16.37
N VAL A 166 10.13 7.43 16.12
CA VAL A 166 9.54 6.98 14.85
C VAL A 166 8.49 5.91 15.11
N VAL A 167 7.56 5.74 14.17
CA VAL A 167 6.66 4.57 14.19
C VAL A 167 7.44 3.36 13.68
N LYS A 168 7.42 2.28 14.44
CA LYS A 168 8.08 1.02 14.11
C LYS A 168 7.60 0.50 12.75
N ASP A 169 8.50 -0.14 11.99
CA ASP A 169 8.26 -0.71 10.66
C ASP A 169 7.75 0.31 9.61
N SER A 170 7.77 1.61 9.94
CA SER A 170 7.47 2.68 9.00
C SER A 170 8.63 2.93 8.03
N ILE A 171 8.33 3.56 6.89
CA ILE A 171 9.35 4.03 5.95
C ILE A 171 10.28 5.05 6.63
N ALA A 172 9.72 5.91 7.49
CA ALA A 172 10.50 6.90 8.22
C ALA A 172 11.54 6.25 9.14
N ALA A 173 11.18 5.17 9.84
CA ALA A 173 12.11 4.42 10.68
C ALA A 173 13.31 3.92 9.86
N SER A 174 13.05 3.30 8.71
CA SER A 174 14.10 2.77 7.83
C SER A 174 14.98 3.89 7.23
N ILE A 175 14.38 4.96 6.70
CA ILE A 175 15.12 6.05 6.06
C ILE A 175 15.98 6.79 7.08
N LEU A 176 15.42 7.16 8.22
CA LEU A 176 16.16 7.94 9.23
C LEU A 176 17.27 7.12 9.88
N ALA A 177 17.05 5.85 10.16
CA ALA A 177 18.09 4.96 10.67
C ALA A 177 19.31 4.82 9.73
N ASN A 178 19.09 4.97 8.41
CA ASN A 178 20.17 4.89 7.41
C ASN A 178 20.73 6.26 6.98
N SER A 179 20.14 7.37 7.46
CA SER A 179 20.52 8.72 7.02
C SER A 179 21.10 9.59 8.12
N VAL A 180 20.96 9.17 9.39
CA VAL A 180 21.37 9.98 10.56
C VAL A 180 22.14 9.10 11.54
N ASP A 181 23.41 8.82 11.22
CA ASP A 181 24.25 7.88 11.95
C ASP A 181 24.53 8.29 13.41
N ASP A 182 24.59 9.59 13.70
CA ASP A 182 24.91 10.14 15.02
C ASP A 182 23.68 10.37 15.93
N ALA A 183 22.48 10.00 15.48
CA ALA A 183 21.24 10.08 16.26
C ALA A 183 20.78 8.69 16.72
N SER A 184 20.07 8.62 17.85
CA SER A 184 19.42 7.39 18.32
C SER A 184 18.00 7.33 17.78
N ILE A 185 17.56 6.17 17.30
CA ILE A 185 16.19 5.93 16.86
C ILE A 185 15.42 5.22 17.96
N GLN A 186 14.31 5.82 18.40
CA GLN A 186 13.35 5.20 19.33
C GLN A 186 12.07 4.87 18.58
N ALA A 187 11.80 3.58 18.40
CA ALA A 187 10.59 3.11 17.72
C ALA A 187 9.42 2.96 18.70
N PHE A 188 8.22 3.32 18.24
CA PHE A 188 6.94 3.15 18.92
C PHE A 188 6.04 2.26 18.07
N ASP A 189 5.23 1.41 18.70
CA ASP A 189 4.42 0.44 17.98
C ASP A 189 3.28 1.11 17.18
N THR A 190 2.73 2.22 17.67
CA THR A 190 1.63 2.94 17.03
C THR A 190 1.93 4.41 16.76
N PRO A 191 1.28 5.02 15.76
CA PRO A 191 1.35 6.47 15.52
C PRO A 191 0.92 7.31 16.73
N SER A 192 -0.08 6.84 17.49
CA SER A 192 -0.58 7.53 18.68
C SER A 192 0.47 7.55 19.78
N GLU A 193 1.16 6.44 20.03
CA GLU A 193 2.25 6.38 21.01
C GLU A 193 3.42 7.29 20.63
N ALA A 194 3.77 7.35 19.35
CA ALA A 194 4.83 8.23 18.85
C ALA A 194 4.48 9.72 19.03
N LEU A 195 3.23 10.12 18.78
CA LEU A 195 2.75 11.48 19.01
C LEU A 195 2.71 11.83 20.50
N GLU A 196 2.24 10.91 21.35
CA GLU A 196 2.20 11.13 22.80
C GLU A 196 3.61 11.23 23.39
N ALA A 197 4.58 10.47 22.84
CA ALA A 197 5.97 10.58 23.24
C ALA A 197 6.59 11.95 22.89
N LEU A 198 6.21 12.56 21.77
CA LEU A 198 6.60 13.92 21.42
C LEU A 198 5.93 14.93 22.35
N LYS A 199 4.62 14.81 22.56
CA LYS A 199 3.82 15.70 23.40
C LYS A 199 4.27 15.71 24.88
N SER A 200 4.71 14.57 25.39
CA SER A 200 5.21 14.40 26.75
C SER A 200 6.71 14.63 26.90
N ASP A 201 7.40 15.16 25.87
CA ASP A 201 8.86 15.37 25.85
C ASP A 201 9.70 14.09 26.08
N LYS A 202 9.11 12.90 25.94
CA LYS A 202 9.85 11.64 25.96
C LYS A 202 10.85 11.55 24.80
N VAL A 203 10.46 12.11 23.64
CA VAL A 203 11.36 12.44 22.53
C VAL A 203 11.15 13.89 22.12
N LYS A 204 12.22 14.59 21.76
CA LYS A 204 12.15 15.99 21.30
C LYS A 204 12.03 16.11 19.78
N VAL A 205 12.36 15.04 19.07
CA VAL A 205 12.29 14.97 17.60
C VAL A 205 11.42 13.78 17.22
N LEU A 206 10.44 14.00 16.36
CA LEU A 206 9.57 12.94 15.84
C LEU A 206 9.71 12.86 14.33
N GLY A 207 10.24 11.75 13.84
CA GLY A 207 10.35 11.44 12.41
C GLY A 207 9.11 10.74 11.87
N GLY A 208 8.68 11.12 10.66
CA GLY A 208 7.50 10.54 10.06
C GLY A 208 7.19 11.03 8.66
N ASP A 209 6.05 10.61 8.18
CA ASP A 209 5.44 11.11 6.95
C ASP A 209 5.06 12.59 7.11
N THR A 210 5.40 13.42 6.12
CA THR A 210 5.17 14.88 6.18
C THR A 210 3.70 15.24 6.37
N LEU A 211 2.78 14.54 5.69
CA LEU A 211 1.35 14.84 5.80
C LEU A 211 0.84 14.46 7.19
N TRP A 212 1.26 13.31 7.71
CA TRP A 212 0.91 12.91 9.07
C TRP A 212 1.47 13.85 10.13
N LEU A 213 2.74 14.26 10.01
CA LEU A 213 3.35 15.22 10.92
C LEU A 213 2.60 16.57 10.89
N ARG A 214 2.32 17.09 9.68
CA ARG A 214 1.58 18.35 9.51
C ARG A 214 0.18 18.30 10.10
N ALA A 215 -0.53 17.21 9.86
CA ALA A 215 -1.89 17.02 10.36
C ALA A 215 -1.97 17.07 11.89
N ASN A 216 -0.92 16.67 12.57
CA ASN A 216 -0.86 16.57 14.03
C ASN A 216 -0.07 17.71 14.69
N GLN A 217 0.71 18.48 13.96
CA GLN A 217 1.61 19.51 14.49
C GLN A 217 0.90 20.50 15.41
N LYS A 218 -0.22 21.11 14.94
CA LYS A 218 -0.92 22.13 15.71
C LYS A 218 -1.48 21.65 17.05
N THR A 219 -1.83 20.38 17.14
CA THR A 219 -2.49 19.81 18.34
C THR A 219 -1.52 19.10 19.27
N MET A 220 -0.45 18.52 18.73
CA MET A 220 0.47 17.68 19.50
C MET A 220 1.81 18.36 19.80
N ALA A 221 2.26 19.24 18.94
CA ALA A 221 3.55 19.94 19.06
C ALA A 221 3.51 21.32 18.38
N PRO A 222 2.68 22.28 18.88
CA PRO A 222 2.46 23.58 18.23
C PRO A 222 3.74 24.41 18.08
N ASP A 223 4.69 24.27 19.01
CA ASP A 223 5.96 25.01 19.03
C ASP A 223 7.08 24.33 18.22
N SER A 224 6.79 23.19 17.58
CA SER A 224 7.75 22.48 16.73
C SER A 224 7.78 23.03 15.30
N ASN A 225 8.90 22.83 14.64
CA ASN A 225 9.07 23.10 13.21
C ASN A 225 9.11 21.80 12.42
N LEU A 226 8.57 21.85 11.20
CA LEU A 226 8.65 20.72 10.26
C LEU A 226 9.96 20.81 9.48
N VAL A 227 10.90 19.95 9.80
CA VAL A 227 12.29 19.95 9.32
C VAL A 227 12.73 18.61 8.71
N PRO A 228 13.77 18.57 7.87
CA PRO A 228 14.42 19.70 7.18
C PRO A 228 13.51 20.33 6.11
N ALA A 229 13.91 21.43 5.50
CA ALA A 229 13.15 22.07 4.42
C ALA A 229 12.92 21.12 3.23
N LEU A 230 13.95 20.36 2.84
CA LEU A 230 13.84 19.26 1.87
C LEU A 230 13.72 17.92 2.60
N PRO A 231 12.76 17.08 2.26
CA PRO A 231 12.60 15.79 2.94
C PRO A 231 13.78 14.84 2.64
N TYR A 232 14.10 13.98 3.59
CA TYR A 232 15.10 12.92 3.44
C TYR A 232 14.78 11.95 2.30
N ALA A 233 13.50 11.69 2.09
CA ALA A 233 12.99 10.93 0.96
C ALA A 233 11.61 11.43 0.58
N ARG A 234 11.23 11.25 -0.68
CA ARG A 234 9.85 11.42 -1.15
C ARG A 234 9.22 10.05 -1.33
N ALA A 235 7.96 9.91 -0.99
CA ALA A 235 7.21 8.69 -1.14
C ALA A 235 5.83 8.99 -1.73
N SER A 236 5.44 8.23 -2.73
CA SER A 236 4.06 8.16 -3.17
C SER A 236 3.25 7.35 -2.16
N VAL A 237 2.01 7.74 -1.94
CA VAL A 237 1.08 7.06 -1.02
C VAL A 237 -0.07 6.51 -1.83
N GLY A 238 -0.29 5.20 -1.70
CA GLY A 238 -1.35 4.48 -2.41
C GLY A 238 -2.05 3.48 -1.51
N CYS A 239 -2.75 2.54 -2.13
CA CYS A 239 -3.22 1.34 -1.46
C CYS A 239 -2.30 0.16 -1.80
N VAL A 240 -2.32 -0.87 -0.97
CA VAL A 240 -1.65 -2.15 -1.23
C VAL A 240 -2.64 -3.29 -1.19
N VAL A 241 -2.43 -4.24 -2.09
CA VAL A 241 -3.12 -5.53 -2.17
C VAL A 241 -2.08 -6.64 -2.27
N THR A 242 -2.46 -7.90 -2.00
CA THR A 242 -1.53 -9.01 -2.22
C THR A 242 -1.21 -9.21 -3.71
N ASN A 243 -0.02 -9.68 -4.02
CA ASN A 243 0.40 -10.02 -5.40
C ASN A 243 -0.52 -11.06 -6.06
N ALA A 244 -1.24 -11.86 -5.28
CA ALA A 244 -2.17 -12.87 -5.77
C ALA A 244 -3.51 -12.30 -6.28
N THR A 245 -3.74 -10.97 -6.20
CA THR A 245 -5.03 -10.35 -6.53
C THR A 245 -4.94 -9.28 -7.62
N PRO A 246 -4.45 -9.60 -8.83
CA PRO A 246 -4.27 -8.61 -9.91
C PRO A 246 -5.61 -7.95 -10.33
N HIS A 247 -6.71 -8.67 -10.28
CA HIS A 247 -8.03 -8.10 -10.62
C HIS A 247 -8.48 -7.05 -9.61
N LEU A 248 -8.25 -7.25 -8.30
CA LEU A 248 -8.55 -6.25 -7.29
C LEU A 248 -7.67 -5.00 -7.48
N LEU A 249 -6.39 -5.19 -7.81
CA LEU A 249 -5.49 -4.10 -8.16
C LEU A 249 -6.02 -3.28 -9.34
N ASN A 250 -6.45 -3.95 -10.42
CA ASN A 250 -6.95 -3.28 -11.62
C ASN A 250 -8.24 -2.48 -11.34
N VAL A 251 -9.19 -3.06 -10.60
CA VAL A 251 -10.42 -2.36 -10.20
C VAL A 251 -10.11 -1.18 -9.30
N SER A 252 -9.16 -1.35 -8.36
CA SER A 252 -8.71 -0.27 -7.48
C SER A 252 -8.05 0.87 -8.26
N ASN A 253 -7.20 0.56 -9.24
CA ASN A 253 -6.56 1.55 -10.10
C ASN A 253 -7.59 2.31 -10.95
N LEU A 254 -8.59 1.63 -11.49
CA LEU A 254 -9.67 2.28 -12.23
C LEU A 254 -10.48 3.23 -11.34
N ALA A 255 -10.80 2.80 -10.13
CA ALA A 255 -11.52 3.63 -9.16
C ALA A 255 -10.71 4.89 -8.78
N ILE A 256 -9.43 4.70 -8.45
CA ILE A 256 -8.54 5.82 -8.13
C ILE A 256 -8.40 6.75 -9.33
N GLY A 257 -8.12 6.22 -10.52
CA GLY A 257 -8.01 7.03 -11.73
C GLY A 257 -9.25 7.90 -12.00
N ARG A 258 -10.44 7.33 -11.83
CA ARG A 258 -11.72 8.08 -11.95
C ARG A 258 -11.87 9.15 -10.87
N LEU A 259 -11.51 8.84 -9.62
CA LEU A 259 -11.53 9.79 -8.51
C LEU A 259 -10.61 11.00 -8.77
N LEU A 260 -9.36 10.73 -9.19
CA LEU A 260 -8.40 11.78 -9.52
C LEU A 260 -8.87 12.63 -10.70
N GLN A 261 -9.43 11.99 -11.75
CA GLN A 261 -9.95 12.70 -12.91
C GLN A 261 -11.17 13.56 -12.58
N ALA A 262 -12.07 13.07 -11.71
CA ALA A 262 -13.22 13.84 -11.24
C ALA A 262 -12.77 15.10 -10.48
N TYR A 263 -11.76 14.99 -9.63
CA TYR A 263 -11.17 16.15 -8.94
C TYR A 263 -10.63 17.18 -9.93
N ILE A 264 -9.86 16.75 -10.94
CA ILE A 264 -9.30 17.62 -12.00
C ILE A 264 -10.41 18.29 -12.80
N ASN A 265 -11.51 17.59 -13.05
CA ASN A 265 -12.67 18.09 -13.78
C ASN A 265 -13.59 18.99 -12.93
N ASN A 266 -13.18 19.36 -11.72
CA ASN A 266 -13.92 20.21 -10.79
C ASN A 266 -15.25 19.60 -10.29
N ASP A 267 -15.33 18.27 -10.16
CA ASP A 267 -16.47 17.64 -9.51
C ASP A 267 -16.57 18.13 -8.07
N THR A 268 -17.71 18.76 -7.75
CA THR A 268 -17.89 19.48 -6.47
C THR A 268 -17.85 18.55 -5.27
N GLU A 269 -18.47 17.38 -5.36
CA GLU A 269 -18.52 16.43 -4.23
C GLU A 269 -17.15 15.78 -4.03
N VAL A 270 -16.48 15.36 -5.10
CA VAL A 270 -15.14 14.78 -5.01
C VAL A 270 -14.14 15.79 -4.44
N ARG A 271 -14.18 17.05 -4.90
CA ARG A 271 -13.32 18.11 -4.35
C ARG A 271 -13.59 18.35 -2.88
N LYS A 272 -14.84 18.46 -2.49
CA LYS A 272 -15.24 18.65 -1.10
C LYS A 272 -14.70 17.52 -0.20
N GLU A 273 -14.86 16.27 -0.61
CA GLU A 273 -14.41 15.12 0.17
C GLU A 273 -12.88 15.04 0.29
N ILE A 274 -12.14 15.30 -0.78
CA ILE A 274 -10.66 15.31 -0.75
C ILE A 274 -10.14 16.53 0.02
N ASN A 275 -10.69 17.73 -0.25
CA ASN A 275 -10.24 18.97 0.37
C ASN A 275 -10.45 18.99 1.88
N ARG A 276 -11.47 18.32 2.38
CA ARG A 276 -11.70 18.16 3.82
C ARG A 276 -10.46 17.62 4.55
N TRP A 277 -9.63 16.80 3.87
CA TRP A 277 -8.47 16.15 4.47
C TRP A 277 -7.15 16.82 4.13
N VAL A 278 -6.99 17.32 2.91
CA VAL A 278 -5.70 17.84 2.43
C VAL A 278 -5.80 19.22 1.77
N GLY A 279 -6.98 19.67 1.42
CA GLY A 279 -7.20 20.91 0.69
C GLY A 279 -7.24 22.18 1.56
N PRO A 280 -7.65 23.31 0.97
CA PRO A 280 -7.69 24.60 1.63
C PRO A 280 -8.52 24.55 2.91
N GLY A 281 -7.98 25.10 4.00
CA GLY A 281 -8.61 25.14 5.33
C GLY A 281 -8.49 23.85 6.14
N SER A 282 -7.97 22.77 5.59
CA SER A 282 -7.60 21.56 6.35
C SER A 282 -6.32 21.78 7.18
N SER A 283 -5.95 20.81 8.00
CA SER A 283 -4.66 20.85 8.73
C SER A 283 -3.44 20.75 7.80
N ILE A 284 -3.61 20.26 6.57
CA ILE A 284 -2.57 20.17 5.55
C ILE A 284 -2.50 21.44 4.71
N ASP A 285 -3.66 22.02 4.37
CA ASP A 285 -3.84 23.30 3.72
C ASP A 285 -3.09 23.41 2.37
N LEU A 286 -3.32 22.42 1.48
CA LEU A 286 -2.85 22.47 0.10
C LEU A 286 -3.83 23.24 -0.76
N GLU A 287 -3.30 24.04 -1.69
CA GLU A 287 -4.11 24.70 -2.70
C GLU A 287 -4.68 23.69 -3.71
N ASP A 288 -5.88 23.93 -4.21
CA ASP A 288 -6.55 23.06 -5.21
C ASP A 288 -5.67 22.79 -6.43
N GLU A 289 -4.87 23.77 -6.86
CA GLU A 289 -3.99 23.63 -8.02
C GLU A 289 -2.79 22.71 -7.70
N GLN A 290 -2.29 22.70 -6.46
CA GLN A 290 -1.23 21.76 -6.05
C GLN A 290 -1.75 20.31 -6.09
N ILE A 291 -2.98 20.09 -5.61
CA ILE A 291 -3.62 18.77 -5.63
C ILE A 291 -3.89 18.36 -7.09
N SER A 292 -4.49 19.25 -7.90
CA SER A 292 -4.79 18.99 -9.31
C SER A 292 -3.52 18.69 -10.11
N THR A 293 -2.45 19.44 -9.87
CA THR A 293 -1.16 19.22 -10.55
C THR A 293 -0.58 17.85 -10.23
N PHE A 294 -0.61 17.44 -8.97
CA PHE A 294 -0.17 16.10 -8.60
C PHE A 294 -1.02 15.02 -9.29
N PHE A 295 -2.35 15.16 -9.30
CA PHE A 295 -3.25 14.19 -9.94
C PHE A 295 -3.04 14.11 -11.45
N ARG A 296 -2.80 15.24 -12.14
CA ARG A 296 -2.42 15.25 -13.56
C ARG A 296 -1.12 14.49 -13.82
N ILE A 297 -0.10 14.68 -12.98
CA ILE A 297 1.17 13.94 -13.09
C ILE A 297 0.94 12.44 -12.94
N VAL A 298 0.16 12.00 -11.95
CA VAL A 298 -0.16 10.58 -11.75
C VAL A 298 -0.85 9.99 -12.98
N LEU A 299 -1.86 10.66 -13.51
CA LEU A 299 -2.60 10.17 -14.66
C LEU A 299 -1.76 10.21 -15.96
N ALA A 300 -0.91 11.21 -16.14
CA ALA A 300 -0.01 11.30 -17.30
C ALA A 300 1.02 10.15 -17.32
N THR A 301 1.63 9.82 -16.17
CA THR A 301 2.60 8.71 -16.10
C THR A 301 1.99 7.36 -16.44
N VAL A 302 0.72 7.15 -16.14
CA VAL A 302 0.02 5.92 -16.53
C VAL A 302 -0.28 5.88 -18.02
N ALA A 303 -0.64 7.01 -18.61
CA ALA A 303 -0.91 7.10 -20.05
C ALA A 303 0.35 6.91 -20.91
N GLU A 304 1.53 7.33 -20.41
CA GLU A 304 2.80 7.17 -21.09
C GLU A 304 3.35 5.73 -21.08
N ILE A 305 2.94 4.91 -20.10
CA ILE A 305 3.38 3.52 -19.97
C ILE A 305 2.55 2.56 -20.85
N THR A 306 1.38 2.96 -21.33
CA THR A 306 0.62 2.15 -22.27
C THR A 306 1.33 2.16 -23.63
N PRO A 307 1.85 1.00 -24.13
CA PRO A 307 2.42 0.95 -25.48
C PRO A 307 1.35 1.40 -26.47
N ASN A 308 1.71 2.32 -27.33
CA ASN A 308 0.88 2.61 -28.49
C ASN A 308 0.73 1.32 -29.29
N ASN A 309 -0.44 0.68 -29.24
CA ASN A 309 -0.84 -0.40 -30.13
C ASN A 309 -1.27 0.19 -31.46
#